data_a2f79893bfbee8f2ee68d441414168be
#
_entry.id   a2f79893bfbee8f2ee68d441414168be
#
_cell.length_a   1.000
_cell.length_b   1.000
_cell.length_c   1.000
_cell.angle_alpha   90.00
_cell.angle_beta   90.00
_cell.angle_gamma   90.00
#
_symmetry.space_group_name_H-M   'P 1'
#
loop_
_entity.id
_entity.type
_entity.pdbx_description
1 polymer ?
#
loop_
_entity_poly.entity_id
_entity_poly.type
_entity_poly.pdbx_seq_one_letter_code
_entity_poly.pdbx_strand_id
1 'polypeptide(L)'
;MSPDSVFQTCSTIAMVGWIVLLVISPFWSSFDRFLIGIIITLFAIVYAWLIFQVFTPGDFEKFSSLNGVMELFTDKTAVTAGWVHYLAFDLLTGIWIKKNALKYNIHHLILIPCLLLTFMLGPIGLLLYLLVRSIKTKQYFAANY
;
A
#
# COMPACT_ATOMS: atom_id res chain seq x y z
N MET A 1 -10.13 13.21 16.75
CA MET A 1 -10.94 12.65 15.63
C MET A 1 -11.35 11.24 16.04
N SER A 2 -12.56 10.81 15.70
CA SER A 2 -12.96 9.42 15.96
C SER A 2 -12.22 8.47 15.02
N PRO A 3 -11.94 7.21 15.42
CA PRO A 3 -11.35 6.21 14.53
C PRO A 3 -12.11 6.06 13.22
N ASP A 4 -13.45 6.08 13.27
CA ASP A 4 -14.31 5.98 12.10
C ASP A 4 -14.10 7.14 11.10
N SER A 5 -13.92 8.37 11.60
CA SER A 5 -13.63 9.53 10.73
C SER A 5 -12.26 9.42 10.08
N VAL A 6 -11.25 8.96 10.82
CA VAL A 6 -9.90 8.75 10.28
C VAL A 6 -9.91 7.65 9.21
N PHE A 7 -10.59 6.54 9.48
CA PHE A 7 -10.77 5.43 8.53
C PHE A 7 -11.36 5.92 7.21
N GLN A 8 -12.49 6.65 7.26
CA GLN A 8 -13.17 7.15 6.06
C GLN A 8 -12.32 8.15 5.29
N THR A 9 -11.69 9.09 6.01
CA THR A 9 -10.84 10.12 5.38
C THR A 9 -9.63 9.49 4.68
N CYS A 10 -8.91 8.60 5.35
CA CYS A 10 -7.75 7.93 4.77
C CYS A 10 -8.15 7.03 3.59
N SER A 11 -9.29 6.31 3.69
CA SER A 11 -9.80 5.50 2.58
C SER A 11 -10.15 6.34 1.35
N THR A 12 -10.75 7.52 1.56
CA THR A 12 -11.06 8.45 0.45
C THR A 12 -9.79 9.00 -0.18
N ILE A 13 -8.81 9.41 0.61
CA ILE A 13 -7.52 9.90 0.11
C ILE A 13 -6.77 8.78 -0.65
N ALA A 14 -6.79 7.55 -0.13
CA ALA A 14 -6.21 6.40 -0.84
C ALA A 14 -6.88 6.15 -2.19
N MET A 15 -8.21 6.21 -2.25
CA MET A 15 -8.96 6.08 -3.51
C MET A 15 -8.51 7.12 -4.54
N VAL A 16 -8.38 8.39 -4.13
CA VAL A 16 -7.84 9.45 -4.99
C VAL A 16 -6.42 9.13 -5.44
N GLY A 17 -5.57 8.67 -4.52
CA GLY A 17 -4.19 8.25 -4.85
C GLY A 17 -4.15 7.14 -5.90
N TRP A 18 -5.03 6.15 -5.80
CA TRP A 18 -5.14 5.06 -6.77
C TRP A 18 -5.68 5.53 -8.13
N ILE A 19 -6.66 6.43 -8.17
CA ILE A 19 -7.14 7.04 -9.42
C ILE A 19 -5.98 7.80 -10.10
N VAL A 20 -5.22 8.58 -9.35
CA VAL A 20 -4.04 9.28 -9.88
C VAL A 20 -3.01 8.28 -10.42
N LEU A 21 -2.73 7.20 -9.70
CA LEU A 21 -1.76 6.18 -10.13
C LEU A 21 -2.20 5.44 -11.40
N LEU A 22 -3.48 5.09 -11.50
CA LEU A 22 -4.02 4.31 -12.62
C LEU A 22 -4.22 5.16 -13.89
N VAL A 23 -4.71 6.40 -13.73
CA VAL A 23 -5.20 7.23 -14.85
C VAL A 23 -4.21 8.33 -15.23
N ILE A 24 -3.66 9.06 -14.26
CA ILE A 24 -2.85 10.26 -14.53
C ILE A 24 -1.36 9.92 -14.63
N SER A 25 -0.87 9.12 -13.71
CA SER A 25 0.55 8.80 -13.58
C SER A 25 1.18 8.11 -14.81
N PRO A 26 0.45 7.33 -15.64
CA PRO A 26 1.00 6.82 -16.90
C PRO A 26 1.45 7.91 -17.88
N PHE A 27 0.75 9.04 -17.86
CA PHE A 27 1.05 10.18 -18.75
C PHE A 27 2.03 11.18 -18.11
N TRP A 28 2.09 11.22 -16.78
CA TRP A 28 2.86 12.21 -16.03
C TRP A 28 3.56 11.57 -14.82
N SER A 29 4.78 11.09 -15.01
CA SER A 29 5.56 10.41 -13.96
C SER A 29 5.87 11.27 -12.73
N SER A 30 5.77 12.60 -12.85
CA SER A 30 5.97 13.51 -11.71
C SER A 30 4.92 13.31 -10.59
N PHE A 31 3.74 12.80 -10.92
CA PHE A 31 2.71 12.47 -9.90
C PHE A 31 3.13 11.36 -8.94
N ASP A 32 4.06 10.49 -9.31
CA ASP A 32 4.60 9.50 -8.38
C ASP A 32 5.29 10.16 -7.17
N ARG A 33 5.97 11.29 -7.40
CA ARG A 33 6.61 12.07 -6.32
C ARG A 33 5.57 12.70 -5.40
N PHE A 34 4.46 13.20 -5.96
CA PHE A 34 3.33 13.72 -5.22
C PHE A 34 2.70 12.63 -4.36
N LEU A 35 2.43 11.44 -4.93
CA LEU A 35 1.85 10.32 -4.19
C LEU A 35 2.73 9.90 -3.02
N ILE A 36 4.04 9.78 -3.23
CA ILE A 36 4.98 9.42 -2.16
C ILE A 36 5.14 10.56 -1.16
N GLY A 37 5.43 11.76 -1.64
CA GLY A 37 5.79 12.90 -0.79
C GLY A 37 4.62 13.46 0.03
N ILE A 38 3.38 13.29 -0.42
CA ILE A 38 2.20 13.81 0.28
C ILE A 38 1.35 12.69 0.85
N ILE A 39 0.79 11.80 0.01
CA ILE A 39 -0.21 10.84 0.48
C ILE A 39 0.43 9.77 1.39
N ILE A 40 1.52 9.14 0.96
CA ILE A 40 2.16 8.09 1.77
C ILE A 40 2.77 8.68 3.04
N THR A 41 3.38 9.87 2.96
CA THR A 41 3.91 10.56 4.14
C THR A 41 2.80 10.93 5.13
N LEU A 42 1.65 11.43 4.64
CA LEU A 42 0.49 11.70 5.45
C LEU A 42 0.00 10.42 6.17
N PHE A 43 -0.13 9.31 5.45
CA PHE A 43 -0.54 8.04 6.04
C PHE A 43 0.46 7.54 7.08
N ALA A 44 1.77 7.70 6.85
CA ALA A 44 2.79 7.34 7.83
C ALA A 44 2.67 8.17 9.13
N ILE A 45 2.39 9.47 9.01
CA ILE A 45 2.16 10.37 10.16
C ILE A 45 0.88 9.95 10.90
N VAL A 46 -0.22 9.75 10.19
CA VAL A 46 -1.49 9.31 10.79
C VAL A 46 -1.33 7.96 11.48
N TYR A 47 -0.65 7.01 10.84
CA TYR A 47 -0.34 5.71 11.42
C TYR A 47 0.45 5.85 12.73
N ALA A 48 1.54 6.62 12.71
CA ALA A 48 2.34 6.85 13.90
C ALA A 48 1.51 7.47 15.03
N TRP A 49 0.69 8.48 14.72
CA TRP A 49 -0.21 9.12 15.69
C TRP A 49 -1.22 8.13 16.29
N LEU A 50 -1.82 7.24 15.49
CA LEU A 50 -2.75 6.21 15.99
C LEU A 50 -2.02 5.18 16.87
N ILE A 51 -0.85 4.71 16.45
CA ILE A 51 -0.05 3.76 17.23
C ILE A 51 0.34 4.33 18.59
N PHE A 52 0.77 5.58 18.65
CA PHE A 52 1.11 6.24 19.92
C PHE A 52 -0.08 6.37 20.90
N GLN A 53 -1.32 6.26 20.42
CA GLN A 53 -2.51 6.30 21.29
C GLN A 53 -2.85 4.95 21.91
N VAL A 54 -2.57 3.85 21.24
CA VAL A 54 -3.03 2.52 21.64
C VAL A 54 -1.90 1.59 22.06
N PHE A 55 -0.67 1.84 21.59
CA PHE A 55 0.43 0.90 21.75
C PHE A 55 1.24 1.21 23.01
N THR A 56 1.39 0.19 23.86
CA THR A 56 2.25 0.24 25.05
C THR A 56 3.45 -0.69 24.90
N PRO A 57 4.56 -0.48 25.63
CA PRO A 57 5.72 -1.38 25.56
C PRO A 57 5.38 -2.85 25.84
N GLY A 58 4.35 -3.12 26.66
CA GLY A 58 3.89 -4.50 26.95
C GLY A 58 3.21 -5.19 25.77
N ASP A 59 2.71 -4.44 24.81
CA ASP A 59 2.01 -5.01 23.65
C ASP A 59 2.95 -5.69 22.65
N PHE A 60 4.28 -5.49 22.76
CA PHE A 60 5.24 -6.23 21.94
C PHE A 60 5.15 -7.74 22.14
N GLU A 61 4.85 -8.20 23.33
CA GLU A 61 4.69 -9.63 23.62
C GLU A 61 3.49 -10.23 22.89
N LYS A 62 2.45 -9.44 22.65
CA LYS A 62 1.23 -9.87 21.94
C LYS A 62 1.50 -10.25 20.50
N PHE A 63 2.53 -9.68 19.85
CA PHE A 63 2.91 -10.08 18.49
C PHE A 63 3.54 -11.47 18.40
N SER A 64 3.90 -12.09 19.53
CA SER A 64 4.48 -13.44 19.56
C SER A 64 3.45 -14.56 19.36
N SER A 65 2.16 -14.27 19.41
CA SER A 65 1.09 -15.25 19.27
C SER A 65 -0.10 -14.73 18.48
N LEU A 66 -0.78 -15.63 17.76
CA LEU A 66 -1.99 -15.27 17.01
C LEU A 66 -3.08 -14.70 17.92
N ASN A 67 -3.27 -15.28 19.12
CA ASN A 67 -4.26 -14.80 20.08
C ASN A 67 -3.93 -13.39 20.56
N GLY A 68 -2.66 -13.08 20.80
CA GLY A 68 -2.22 -11.74 21.18
C GLY A 68 -2.48 -10.71 20.06
N VAL A 69 -2.20 -11.08 18.82
CA VAL A 69 -2.52 -10.23 17.67
C VAL A 69 -4.03 -10.00 17.54
N MET A 70 -4.84 -11.06 17.70
CA MET A 70 -6.31 -10.94 17.68
C MET A 70 -6.80 -9.98 18.77
N GLU A 71 -6.23 -10.04 19.97
CA GLU A 71 -6.57 -9.14 21.07
C GLU A 71 -6.26 -7.66 20.70
N LEU A 72 -5.09 -7.38 20.11
CA LEU A 72 -4.76 -6.03 19.64
C LEU A 72 -5.78 -5.50 18.63
N PHE A 73 -6.26 -6.34 17.74
CA PHE A 73 -7.27 -5.98 16.72
C PHE A 73 -8.70 -5.94 17.24
N THR A 74 -8.96 -6.03 18.54
CA THR A 74 -10.28 -5.75 19.13
C THR A 74 -10.49 -4.24 19.35
N ASP A 75 -9.44 -3.45 19.47
CA ASP A 75 -9.54 -2.00 19.62
C ASP A 75 -9.74 -1.31 18.26
N LYS A 76 -10.73 -0.42 18.17
CA LYS A 76 -11.05 0.30 16.92
C LYS A 76 -9.90 1.15 16.42
N THR A 77 -9.11 1.75 17.31
CA THR A 77 -7.99 2.61 16.93
C THR A 77 -6.84 1.78 16.38
N ALA A 78 -6.58 0.61 16.99
CA ALA A 78 -5.60 -0.35 16.50
C ALA A 78 -5.99 -0.90 15.11
N VAL A 79 -7.25 -1.25 14.92
CA VAL A 79 -7.79 -1.67 13.60
C VAL A 79 -7.63 -0.55 12.57
N THR A 80 -7.95 0.71 12.93
CA THR A 80 -7.79 1.86 12.03
C THR A 80 -6.32 2.10 11.68
N ALA A 81 -5.40 1.93 12.64
CA ALA A 81 -3.96 1.99 12.37
C ALA A 81 -3.54 0.91 11.37
N GLY A 82 -3.96 -0.36 11.58
CA GLY A 82 -3.70 -1.45 10.64
C GLY A 82 -4.25 -1.17 9.23
N TRP A 83 -5.42 -0.55 9.14
CA TRP A 83 -6.02 -0.13 7.87
C TRP A 83 -5.19 0.93 7.16
N VAL A 84 -4.78 1.99 7.87
CA VAL A 84 -3.93 3.06 7.30
C VAL A 84 -2.57 2.50 6.85
N HIS A 85 -1.98 1.57 7.63
CA HIS A 85 -0.78 0.84 7.24
C HIS A 85 -0.98 0.09 5.90
N TYR A 86 -2.07 -0.68 5.79
CA TYR A 86 -2.44 -1.38 4.57
C TYR A 86 -2.55 -0.41 3.38
N LEU A 87 -3.31 0.69 3.51
CA LEU A 87 -3.48 1.67 2.45
C LEU A 87 -2.15 2.29 1.98
N ALA A 88 -1.25 2.60 2.92
CA ALA A 88 0.06 3.19 2.62
C ALA A 88 0.95 2.22 1.83
N PHE A 89 1.06 0.97 2.30
CA PHE A 89 1.94 -0.02 1.69
C PHE A 89 1.42 -0.55 0.36
N ASP A 90 0.10 -0.67 0.21
CA ASP A 90 -0.47 -1.06 -1.08
C ASP A 90 -0.27 0.01 -2.15
N LEU A 91 -0.47 1.28 -1.81
CA LEU A 91 -0.21 2.38 -2.73
C LEU A 91 1.29 2.46 -3.09
N LEU A 92 2.18 2.28 -2.11
CA LEU A 92 3.63 2.24 -2.34
C LEU A 92 4.01 1.07 -3.27
N THR A 93 3.43 -0.10 -3.03
CA THR A 93 3.60 -1.29 -3.89
C THR A 93 3.10 -1.02 -5.31
N GLY A 94 1.95 -0.37 -5.48
CA GLY A 94 1.42 0.02 -6.79
C GLY A 94 2.36 0.96 -7.56
N ILE A 95 2.93 1.96 -6.87
CA ILE A 95 3.93 2.86 -7.45
C ILE A 95 5.19 2.10 -7.86
N TRP A 96 5.65 1.18 -7.00
CA TRP A 96 6.81 0.34 -7.31
C TRP A 96 6.54 -0.56 -8.53
N ILE A 97 5.39 -1.22 -8.61
CA ILE A 97 4.96 -2.02 -9.77
C ILE A 97 5.05 -1.19 -11.04
N LYS A 98 4.47 0.02 -11.04
CA LYS A 98 4.50 0.92 -12.19
C LYS A 98 5.93 1.29 -12.59
N LYS A 99 6.76 1.74 -11.65
CA LYS A 99 8.15 2.14 -11.94
C LYS A 99 8.99 0.97 -12.45
N ASN A 100 8.84 -0.20 -11.84
CA ASN A 100 9.52 -1.41 -12.26
C ASN A 100 9.08 -1.84 -13.66
N ALA A 101 7.81 -1.74 -13.97
CA ALA A 101 7.25 -2.06 -15.28
C ALA A 101 7.77 -1.13 -16.40
N LEU A 102 7.91 0.16 -16.12
CA LEU A 102 8.51 1.10 -17.07
C LEU A 102 9.96 0.71 -17.41
N LYS A 103 10.73 0.26 -16.42
CA LYS A 103 12.10 -0.21 -16.63
C LYS A 103 12.17 -1.42 -17.56
N TYR A 104 11.19 -2.32 -17.50
CA TYR A 104 11.13 -3.52 -18.35
C TYR A 104 10.26 -3.35 -19.59
N ASN A 105 9.86 -2.13 -19.95
CA ASN A 105 9.00 -1.83 -21.09
C ASN A 105 7.70 -2.67 -21.09
N ILE A 106 7.10 -2.85 -19.92
CA ILE A 106 5.80 -3.52 -19.78
C ILE A 106 4.72 -2.46 -20.00
N HIS A 107 3.83 -2.72 -20.97
CA HIS A 107 2.78 -1.78 -21.35
C HIS A 107 1.78 -1.56 -20.21
N HIS A 108 1.35 -0.32 -20.02
CA HIS A 108 0.48 0.06 -18.89
C HIS A 108 -0.84 -0.73 -18.83
N LEU A 109 -1.45 -1.05 -19.98
CA LEU A 109 -2.69 -1.85 -20.02
C LEU A 109 -2.53 -3.24 -19.38
N ILE A 110 -1.34 -3.84 -19.45
CA ILE A 110 -1.04 -5.12 -18.79
C ILE A 110 -0.92 -4.94 -17.29
N LEU A 111 -0.56 -3.73 -16.83
CA LEU A 111 -0.43 -3.42 -15.40
C LEU A 111 -1.78 -3.16 -14.73
N ILE A 112 -2.79 -2.70 -15.48
CA ILE A 112 -4.10 -2.37 -14.89
C ILE A 112 -4.65 -3.50 -14.03
N PRO A 113 -4.75 -4.77 -14.48
CA PRO A 113 -5.22 -5.85 -13.63
C PRO A 113 -4.32 -6.10 -12.42
N CYS A 114 -2.99 -5.97 -12.56
CA CYS A 114 -2.06 -6.10 -11.43
C CYS A 114 -2.29 -5.02 -10.38
N LEU A 115 -2.45 -3.76 -10.82
CA LEU A 115 -2.67 -2.61 -9.95
C LEU A 115 -4.04 -2.66 -9.27
N LEU A 116 -5.10 -3.07 -9.99
CA LEU A 116 -6.43 -3.26 -9.40
C LEU A 116 -6.43 -4.37 -8.35
N LEU A 117 -5.75 -5.48 -8.61
CA LEU A 117 -5.60 -6.55 -7.62
C LEU A 117 -4.72 -6.11 -6.44
N THR A 118 -3.71 -5.27 -6.66
CA THR A 118 -2.91 -4.70 -5.57
C THR A 118 -3.77 -3.79 -4.70
N PHE A 119 -4.61 -2.96 -5.30
CA PHE A 119 -5.56 -2.10 -4.57
C PHE A 119 -6.54 -2.90 -3.71
N MET A 120 -7.04 -4.03 -4.20
CA MET A 120 -8.07 -4.83 -3.52
C MET A 120 -7.49 -5.89 -2.56
N LEU A 121 -6.39 -6.51 -2.94
CA LEU A 121 -5.85 -7.73 -2.33
C LEU A 121 -4.32 -7.66 -2.12
N GLY A 122 -3.72 -6.48 -2.23
CA GLY A 122 -2.31 -6.22 -1.97
C GLY A 122 -1.34 -7.23 -2.58
N PRO A 123 -0.88 -8.22 -1.81
CA PRO A 123 0.13 -9.20 -2.24
C PRO A 123 -0.23 -9.99 -3.49
N ILE A 124 -1.52 -10.23 -3.77
CA ILE A 124 -1.97 -10.99 -4.95
C ILE A 124 -1.69 -10.19 -6.22
N GLY A 125 -1.93 -8.87 -6.21
CA GLY A 125 -1.60 -8.02 -7.35
C GLY A 125 -0.09 -7.94 -7.61
N LEU A 126 0.71 -7.85 -6.55
CA LEU A 126 2.16 -7.93 -6.66
C LEU A 126 2.62 -9.27 -7.23
N LEU A 127 2.07 -10.39 -6.76
CA LEU A 127 2.38 -11.71 -7.29
C LEU A 127 2.07 -11.81 -8.78
N LEU A 128 0.88 -11.36 -9.20
CA LEU A 128 0.51 -11.34 -10.61
C LEU A 128 1.50 -10.52 -11.44
N TYR A 129 1.89 -9.34 -10.95
CA TYR A 129 2.89 -8.51 -11.62
C TYR A 129 4.24 -9.22 -11.75
N LEU A 130 4.73 -9.89 -10.71
CA LEU A 130 5.98 -10.64 -10.75
C LEU A 130 5.94 -11.78 -11.77
N LEU A 131 4.80 -12.47 -11.90
CA LEU A 131 4.60 -13.49 -12.92
C LEU A 131 4.63 -12.90 -14.33
N VAL A 132 3.89 -11.81 -14.57
CA VAL A 132 3.87 -11.08 -15.85
C VAL A 132 5.27 -10.64 -16.25
N ARG A 133 6.01 -10.02 -15.29
CA ARG A 133 7.40 -9.59 -15.52
C ARG A 133 8.29 -10.76 -15.88
N SER A 134 8.22 -11.87 -15.13
CA SER A 134 9.04 -13.06 -15.33
C SER A 134 8.81 -13.69 -16.71
N ILE A 135 7.55 -13.78 -17.15
CA ILE A 135 7.20 -14.30 -18.47
C ILE A 135 7.78 -13.39 -19.57
N LYS A 136 7.66 -12.08 -19.41
CA LYS A 136 8.10 -11.10 -20.41
C LYS A 136 9.63 -10.99 -20.49
N THR A 137 10.32 -11.00 -19.35
CA THR A 137 11.77 -10.81 -19.28
C THR A 137 12.55 -12.11 -19.33
N LYS A 138 11.90 -13.25 -19.09
CA LYS A 138 12.51 -14.56 -18.85
C LYS A 138 13.50 -14.57 -17.67
N GLN A 139 13.38 -13.61 -16.77
CA GLN A 139 14.23 -13.45 -15.59
C GLN A 139 13.35 -13.23 -14.36
N TYR A 140 13.32 -14.19 -13.45
CA TYR A 140 12.62 -14.04 -12.18
C TYR A 140 13.41 -13.15 -11.22
N PHE A 141 14.68 -13.44 -11.03
CA PHE A 141 15.60 -12.63 -10.24
C PHE A 141 16.15 -11.50 -11.10
N ALA A 142 15.40 -10.42 -11.20
CA ALA A 142 15.89 -9.23 -11.89
C ALA A 142 16.84 -8.46 -10.97
N ALA A 143 18.04 -8.19 -11.46
CA ALA A 143 19.15 -7.59 -10.71
C ALA A 143 18.94 -6.13 -10.26
N ASN A 144 17.70 -5.62 -10.23
CA ASN A 144 17.49 -4.21 -9.86
C ASN A 144 16.07 -3.97 -9.34
N TYR A 145 16.01 -3.79 -8.07
CA TYR A 145 14.87 -3.23 -7.38
C TYR A 145 14.90 -1.70 -7.43
#